data_e50b20533d0008c09f5ecf54612dabf3
#
_entry.id   e50b20533d0008c09f5ecf54612dabf3
#
_cell.length_a   1.000
_cell.length_b   1.000
_cell.length_c   1.000
_cell.angle_alpha   90.00
_cell.angle_beta   90.00
_cell.angle_gamma   90.00
#
_symmetry.space_group_name_H-M   'P 1'
#
loop_
_entity.id
_entity.type
_entity.pdbx_description
1 polymer ?
#
loop_
_entity_poly.entity_id
_entity_poly.type
_entity_poly.pdbx_seq_one_letter_code
_entity_poly.pdbx_strand_id
1 'polypeptide(L)'
;MEKEIINKILSKMECELSYTQLMKLEEVLSEIEIEKLLYNNKSRKTNLVKQFISTKRIEGCSKRTENFYLNTLLFYEKTIGHDICSVSTADIREYLLNYQKINNCSNVTLDNVRRILSTFYKWLEEEDFILKSPMKRIHRIKAPVVIKPAFSEEQIEVIRKSASKNKRSIAIVDFLLSSGIRVSELVKLNRSSINLNSRTCIVFGKGAKQRETYFDFRTKIELENYLKSRKDKNKALFVTERKKSKTGTYSRLSVNSVEKIIRNIGSESEIENVHPHRFRRTLATRAIDKGMPIEQVC
;
A
#
# COMPACT_ATOMS: atom_id res chain seq x y z
N MET A 1 -33.95 3.69 26.33
CA MET A 1 -33.32 2.36 26.20
C MET A 1 -32.33 2.06 27.33
N GLU A 2 -31.30 2.90 27.60
CA GLU A 2 -30.33 2.61 28.70
C GLU A 2 -30.93 2.71 30.10
N LYS A 3 -31.72 3.74 30.42
CA LYS A 3 -32.47 3.84 31.67
C LYS A 3 -33.42 2.65 31.92
N GLU A 4 -33.99 2.11 30.85
CA GLU A 4 -34.83 0.89 30.95
C GLU A 4 -33.99 -0.34 31.30
N ILE A 5 -32.74 -0.41 30.85
CA ILE A 5 -31.81 -1.49 31.19
C ILE A 5 -31.39 -1.39 32.66
N ILE A 6 -31.05 -0.19 33.16
CA ILE A 6 -30.72 0.05 34.56
C ILE A 6 -31.90 -0.32 35.46
N ASN A 7 -33.09 0.18 35.13
CA ASN A 7 -34.31 -0.17 35.88
C ASN A 7 -34.60 -1.67 35.86
N LYS A 8 -34.32 -2.36 34.76
CA LYS A 8 -34.49 -3.81 34.64
C LYS A 8 -33.45 -4.60 35.42
N ILE A 9 -32.23 -4.07 35.59
CA ILE A 9 -31.21 -4.64 36.46
C ILE A 9 -31.62 -4.46 37.93
N LEU A 10 -31.97 -3.23 38.32
CA LEU A 10 -32.38 -2.93 39.67
C LEU A 10 -33.60 -3.78 40.11
N SER A 11 -34.63 -3.88 39.26
CA SER A 11 -35.82 -4.69 39.54
C SER A 11 -35.53 -6.18 39.66
N LYS A 12 -34.55 -6.71 38.94
CA LYS A 12 -34.15 -8.12 39.07
C LYS A 12 -33.31 -8.39 40.31
N MET A 13 -32.60 -7.39 40.81
CA MET A 13 -31.75 -7.52 41.99
C MET A 13 -32.49 -7.16 43.31
N GLU A 14 -33.71 -6.64 43.22
CA GLU A 14 -34.52 -6.18 44.33
C GLU A 14 -34.86 -7.31 45.33
N CYS A 15 -34.95 -8.55 44.85
CA CYS A 15 -35.22 -9.73 45.69
C CYS A 15 -33.95 -10.33 46.32
N GLU A 16 -32.76 -9.96 45.87
CA GLU A 16 -31.49 -10.57 46.28
C GLU A 16 -30.60 -9.61 47.10
N LEU A 17 -30.81 -8.27 46.98
CA LEU A 17 -29.99 -7.27 47.63
C LEU A 17 -30.78 -6.52 48.74
N SER A 18 -30.09 -6.17 49.82
CA SER A 18 -30.64 -5.25 50.82
C SER A 18 -30.82 -3.83 50.22
N TYR A 19 -31.71 -3.05 50.84
CA TYR A 19 -31.99 -1.67 50.40
C TYR A 19 -30.71 -0.82 50.25
N THR A 20 -29.78 -0.94 51.20
CA THR A 20 -28.48 -0.23 51.16
C THR A 20 -27.58 -0.69 50.05
N GLN A 21 -27.63 -1.95 49.67
CA GLN A 21 -26.88 -2.50 48.52
C GLN A 21 -27.50 -2.09 47.18
N LEU A 22 -28.83 -2.02 47.11
CA LEU A 22 -29.54 -1.51 45.94
C LEU A 22 -29.23 -0.03 45.66
N MET A 23 -29.25 0.82 46.69
CA MET A 23 -28.89 2.23 46.58
C MET A 23 -27.44 2.40 46.08
N LYS A 24 -26.52 1.59 46.61
CA LYS A 24 -25.13 1.63 46.18
C LYS A 24 -24.94 1.11 44.76
N LEU A 25 -25.73 0.13 44.31
CA LEU A 25 -25.74 -0.36 42.93
C LEU A 25 -26.27 0.70 41.95
N GLU A 26 -27.34 1.41 42.35
CA GLU A 26 -27.92 2.51 41.58
C GLU A 26 -26.93 3.67 41.41
N GLU A 27 -26.20 4.04 42.48
CA GLU A 27 -25.16 5.05 42.48
C GLU A 27 -24.05 4.67 41.48
N VAL A 28 -23.51 3.45 41.57
CA VAL A 28 -22.48 2.94 40.66
C VAL A 28 -22.95 2.89 39.21
N LEU A 29 -24.18 2.45 38.95
CA LEU A 29 -24.76 2.42 37.61
C LEU A 29 -24.98 3.83 37.03
N SER A 30 -25.33 4.80 37.89
CA SER A 30 -25.47 6.20 37.53
C SER A 30 -24.11 6.85 37.21
N GLU A 31 -23.06 6.53 37.97
CA GLU A 31 -21.68 6.98 37.67
C GLU A 31 -21.18 6.43 36.32
N ILE A 32 -21.43 5.16 36.04
CA ILE A 32 -21.08 4.52 34.76
C ILE A 32 -21.83 5.19 33.59
N GLU A 33 -23.11 5.56 33.79
CA GLU A 33 -23.90 6.29 32.79
C GLU A 33 -23.34 7.71 32.55
N ILE A 34 -22.95 8.40 33.61
CA ILE A 34 -22.31 9.71 33.54
C ILE A 34 -20.93 9.63 32.85
N GLU A 35 -20.12 8.64 33.23
CA GLU A 35 -18.81 8.40 32.55
C GLU A 35 -19.00 8.09 31.07
N LYS A 36 -19.97 7.27 30.68
CA LYS A 36 -20.31 7.02 29.27
C LYS A 36 -20.80 8.26 28.57
N LEU A 37 -21.59 9.12 29.19
CA LEU A 37 -22.05 10.39 28.62
C LEU A 37 -20.89 11.38 28.46
N LEU A 38 -19.97 11.46 29.42
CA LEU A 38 -18.77 12.28 29.36
C LEU A 38 -17.80 11.75 28.28
N TYR A 39 -17.68 10.43 28.17
CA TYR A 39 -16.86 9.78 27.13
C TYR A 39 -17.44 10.02 25.74
N ASN A 40 -18.75 9.85 25.54
CA ASN A 40 -19.43 10.15 24.28
C ASN A 40 -19.35 11.63 23.89
N ASN A 41 -19.38 12.57 24.84
CA ASN A 41 -19.23 13.99 24.55
C ASN A 41 -17.77 14.41 24.21
N LYS A 42 -16.76 13.71 24.75
CA LYS A 42 -15.36 13.89 24.33
C LYS A 42 -15.11 13.30 22.92
N SER A 43 -15.72 12.18 22.58
CA SER A 43 -15.53 11.51 21.29
C SER A 43 -16.21 12.22 20.10
N ARG A 44 -17.30 12.96 20.33
CA ARG A 44 -18.03 13.68 19.27
C ARG A 44 -17.25 14.83 18.62
N LYS A 45 -16.15 15.29 19.19
CA LYS A 45 -15.31 16.39 18.63
C LYS A 45 -13.97 15.95 18.07
N THR A 46 -13.55 14.71 18.26
CA THR A 46 -12.24 14.23 17.81
C THR A 46 -12.38 13.48 16.49
N ASN A 47 -11.66 13.95 15.48
CA ASN A 47 -11.57 13.25 14.20
C ASN A 47 -10.68 11.99 14.38
N LEU A 48 -11.29 10.88 14.76
CA LEU A 48 -10.62 9.59 15.04
C LEU A 48 -9.75 9.11 13.88
N VAL A 49 -10.20 9.34 12.65
CA VAL A 49 -9.41 9.01 11.46
C VAL A 49 -8.10 9.80 11.43
N LYS A 50 -8.14 11.11 11.74
CA LYS A 50 -6.90 11.92 11.79
C LYS A 50 -5.96 11.50 12.91
N GLN A 51 -6.50 11.16 14.08
CA GLN A 51 -5.70 10.65 15.19
C GLN A 51 -5.02 9.34 14.83
N PHE A 52 -5.77 8.38 14.28
CA PHE A 52 -5.21 7.14 13.78
C PHE A 52 -4.07 7.37 12.76
N ILE A 53 -4.27 8.27 11.78
CA ILE A 53 -3.23 8.58 10.79
C ILE A 53 -2.00 9.20 11.46
N SER A 54 -2.19 10.03 12.49
CA SER A 54 -1.07 10.60 13.27
C SER A 54 -0.29 9.54 14.02
N THR A 55 -0.98 8.58 14.66
CA THR A 55 -0.35 7.41 15.30
C THR A 55 0.44 6.59 14.28
N LYS A 56 -0.15 6.27 13.13
CA LYS A 56 0.56 5.51 12.08
C LYS A 56 1.76 6.25 11.49
N ARG A 57 1.76 7.57 11.49
CA ARG A 57 2.92 8.38 11.12
C ARG A 57 4.06 8.26 12.14
N ILE A 58 3.74 8.32 13.42
CA ILE A 58 4.73 8.13 14.52
C ILE A 58 5.31 6.72 14.46
N GLU A 59 4.51 5.71 14.12
CA GLU A 59 4.95 4.32 13.90
C GLU A 59 5.84 4.16 12.65
N GLY A 60 6.11 5.20 11.88
CA GLY A 60 7.00 5.18 10.71
C GLY A 60 6.33 4.72 9.42
N CYS A 61 5.01 4.78 9.30
CA CYS A 61 4.32 4.51 8.05
C CYS A 61 4.75 5.47 6.94
N SER A 62 4.89 4.95 5.71
CA SER A 62 5.20 5.78 4.57
C SER A 62 4.03 6.70 4.22
N LYS A 63 4.33 7.90 3.67
CA LYS A 63 3.32 8.86 3.22
C LYS A 63 2.28 8.24 2.26
N ARG A 64 2.70 7.30 1.43
CA ARG A 64 1.79 6.57 0.53
C ARG A 64 0.83 5.68 1.31
N THR A 65 1.30 5.00 2.35
CA THR A 65 0.48 4.17 3.25
C THR A 65 -0.49 5.03 4.04
N GLU A 66 -0.02 6.16 4.60
CA GLU A 66 -0.89 7.13 5.30
C GLU A 66 -2.04 7.60 4.41
N ASN A 67 -1.72 8.05 3.17
CA ASN A 67 -2.74 8.52 2.23
C ASN A 67 -3.72 7.41 1.83
N PHE A 68 -3.24 6.17 1.69
CA PHE A 68 -4.11 5.03 1.38
C PHE A 68 -5.07 4.73 2.53
N TYR A 69 -4.57 4.73 3.77
CA TYR A 69 -5.41 4.58 4.96
C TYR A 69 -6.41 5.73 5.07
N LEU A 70 -5.94 6.97 4.97
CA LEU A 70 -6.78 8.15 5.07
C LEU A 70 -7.94 8.12 4.08
N ASN A 71 -7.65 7.91 2.79
CA ASN A 71 -8.67 7.90 1.74
C ASN A 71 -9.70 6.78 1.95
N THR A 72 -9.24 5.59 2.34
CA THR A 72 -10.13 4.45 2.61
C THR A 72 -11.03 4.72 3.81
N LEU A 73 -10.48 5.26 4.90
CA LEU A 73 -11.23 5.52 6.12
C LEU A 73 -12.19 6.71 5.97
N LEU A 74 -11.82 7.77 5.26
CA LEU A 74 -12.73 8.88 4.97
C LEU A 74 -13.90 8.44 4.09
N PHE A 75 -13.63 7.58 3.10
CA PHE A 75 -14.72 6.99 2.28
C PHE A 75 -15.63 6.10 3.12
N TYR A 76 -15.05 5.29 4.02
CA TYR A 76 -15.79 4.45 4.95
C TYR A 76 -16.68 5.29 5.88
N GLU A 77 -16.12 6.29 6.57
CA GLU A 77 -16.82 7.19 7.47
C GLU A 77 -18.03 7.87 6.80
N LYS A 78 -17.81 8.37 5.57
CA LYS A 78 -18.88 8.98 4.77
C LYS A 78 -20.00 8.00 4.40
N THR A 79 -19.64 6.74 4.13
CA THR A 79 -20.58 5.72 3.65
C THR A 79 -21.40 5.11 4.77
N ILE A 80 -20.79 4.90 5.95
CA ILE A 80 -21.47 4.28 7.10
C ILE A 80 -22.55 5.20 7.70
N GLY A 81 -22.36 6.52 7.64
CA GLY A 81 -23.36 7.52 7.97
C GLY A 81 -23.75 7.68 9.46
N HIS A 82 -23.13 6.88 10.36
CA HIS A 82 -23.32 6.97 11.81
C HIS A 82 -21.99 6.87 12.55
N ASP A 83 -22.03 6.96 13.89
CA ASP A 83 -20.82 6.98 14.71
C ASP A 83 -20.00 5.69 14.55
N ILE A 84 -18.72 5.87 14.21
CA ILE A 84 -17.74 4.78 14.02
C ILE A 84 -17.63 3.89 15.26
N CYS A 85 -17.77 4.46 16.44
CA CYS A 85 -17.68 3.70 17.70
C CYS A 85 -18.90 2.82 17.96
N SER A 86 -20.04 3.10 17.32
CA SER A 86 -21.27 2.33 17.46
C SER A 86 -21.48 1.25 16.40
N VAL A 87 -20.55 1.15 15.43
CA VAL A 87 -20.64 0.21 14.30
C VAL A 87 -20.60 -1.24 14.76
N SER A 88 -21.55 -2.04 14.30
CA SER A 88 -21.62 -3.48 14.55
C SER A 88 -20.88 -4.29 13.49
N THR A 89 -20.65 -5.57 13.76
CA THR A 89 -20.11 -6.52 12.77
C THR A 89 -21.03 -6.67 11.55
N ALA A 90 -22.35 -6.52 11.72
CA ALA A 90 -23.30 -6.60 10.62
C ALA A 90 -23.15 -5.42 9.67
N ASP A 91 -23.01 -4.21 10.19
CA ASP A 91 -22.81 -2.99 9.40
C ASP A 91 -21.56 -3.05 8.54
N ILE A 92 -20.47 -3.60 9.09
CA ILE A 92 -19.22 -3.78 8.34
C ILE A 92 -19.38 -4.82 7.22
N ARG A 93 -20.10 -5.91 7.45
CA ARG A 93 -20.40 -6.90 6.41
C ARG A 93 -21.21 -6.28 5.29
N GLU A 94 -22.24 -5.53 5.63
CA GLU A 94 -23.05 -4.80 4.65
C GLU A 94 -22.23 -3.77 3.87
N TYR A 95 -21.40 -2.98 4.56
CA TYR A 95 -20.49 -2.04 3.92
C TYR A 95 -19.55 -2.74 2.91
N LEU A 96 -18.92 -3.84 3.28
CA LEU A 96 -18.00 -4.57 2.39
C LEU A 96 -18.73 -5.13 1.16
N LEU A 97 -19.94 -5.67 1.33
CA LEU A 97 -20.77 -6.15 0.22
C LEU A 97 -21.15 -5.01 -0.74
N ASN A 98 -21.60 -3.88 -0.20
CA ASN A 98 -21.97 -2.71 -0.98
C ASN A 98 -20.75 -2.08 -1.65
N TYR A 99 -19.61 -1.99 -0.96
CA TYR A 99 -18.35 -1.52 -1.53
C TYR A 99 -17.94 -2.35 -2.76
N GLN A 100 -18.04 -3.68 -2.67
CA GLN A 100 -17.69 -4.55 -3.79
C GLN A 100 -18.62 -4.34 -4.98
N LYS A 101 -19.93 -4.24 -4.76
CA LYS A 101 -20.92 -4.01 -5.81
C LYS A 101 -20.74 -2.66 -6.51
N ILE A 102 -20.62 -1.59 -5.73
CA ILE A 102 -20.52 -0.21 -6.27
C ILE A 102 -19.21 -0.02 -7.06
N ASN A 103 -18.10 -0.53 -6.54
CA ASN A 103 -16.78 -0.33 -7.16
C ASN A 103 -16.40 -1.46 -8.13
N ASN A 104 -17.22 -2.49 -8.30
CA ASN A 104 -16.95 -3.67 -9.10
C ASN A 104 -15.51 -4.20 -8.88
N CYS A 105 -15.08 -4.28 -7.62
CA CYS A 105 -13.70 -4.56 -7.28
C CYS A 105 -13.43 -6.04 -7.00
N SER A 106 -12.17 -6.46 -7.23
CA SER A 106 -11.74 -7.84 -6.96
C SER A 106 -11.72 -8.14 -5.45
N ASN A 107 -11.80 -9.44 -5.12
CA ASN A 107 -11.65 -9.91 -3.73
C ASN A 107 -10.32 -9.47 -3.10
N VAL A 108 -9.24 -9.33 -3.88
CA VAL A 108 -7.95 -8.80 -3.39
C VAL A 108 -8.09 -7.35 -2.94
N THR A 109 -8.77 -6.52 -3.72
CA THR A 109 -9.02 -5.11 -3.38
C THR A 109 -9.93 -5.02 -2.15
N LEU A 110 -10.97 -5.83 -2.10
CA LEU A 110 -11.89 -5.87 -0.96
C LEU A 110 -11.18 -6.32 0.34
N ASP A 111 -10.29 -7.33 0.26
CA ASP A 111 -9.49 -7.76 1.43
C ASP A 111 -8.51 -6.67 1.89
N ASN A 112 -7.99 -5.85 0.99
CA ASN A 112 -7.18 -4.69 1.39
C ASN A 112 -8.00 -3.66 2.19
N VAL A 113 -9.24 -3.36 1.77
CA VAL A 113 -10.16 -2.50 2.53
C VAL A 113 -10.45 -3.12 3.90
N ARG A 114 -10.83 -4.41 3.94
CA ARG A 114 -11.04 -5.14 5.20
C ARG A 114 -9.83 -5.05 6.14
N ARG A 115 -8.61 -5.20 5.62
CA ARG A 115 -7.36 -5.10 6.42
C ARG A 115 -7.17 -3.72 7.02
N ILE A 116 -7.48 -2.66 6.27
CA ILE A 116 -7.41 -1.28 6.78
C ILE A 116 -8.41 -1.08 7.90
N LEU A 117 -9.66 -1.50 7.70
CA LEU A 117 -10.70 -1.44 8.74
C LEU A 117 -10.30 -2.26 9.98
N SER A 118 -9.74 -3.45 9.78
CA SER A 118 -9.26 -4.29 10.90
C SER A 118 -8.15 -3.59 11.69
N THR A 119 -7.21 -2.92 11.02
CA THR A 119 -6.13 -2.17 11.69
C THR A 119 -6.68 -0.95 12.42
N PHE A 120 -7.67 -0.26 11.85
CA PHE A 120 -8.31 0.91 12.45
C PHE A 120 -9.12 0.54 13.68
N TYR A 121 -9.98 -0.47 13.59
CA TYR A 121 -10.81 -0.93 14.71
C TYR A 121 -10.00 -1.61 15.83
N LYS A 122 -8.86 -2.21 15.48
CA LYS A 122 -7.91 -2.70 16.49
C LYS A 122 -7.29 -1.54 17.27
N TRP A 123 -6.90 -0.48 16.57
CA TRP A 123 -6.40 0.75 17.22
C TRP A 123 -7.46 1.41 18.10
N LEU A 124 -8.73 1.49 17.64
CA LEU A 124 -9.83 2.02 18.46
C LEU A 124 -10.04 1.21 19.75
N GLU A 125 -9.87 -0.11 19.71
CA GLU A 125 -9.94 -0.99 20.86
C GLU A 125 -8.72 -0.80 21.78
N GLU A 126 -7.52 -0.64 21.24
CA GLU A 126 -6.27 -0.42 21.98
C GLU A 126 -6.21 0.96 22.66
N GLU A 127 -6.90 1.97 22.12
CA GLU A 127 -7.02 3.32 22.69
C GLU A 127 -8.32 3.50 23.52
N ASP A 128 -8.99 2.42 23.87
CA ASP A 128 -10.22 2.39 24.68
C ASP A 128 -11.41 3.21 24.12
N PHE A 129 -11.41 3.55 22.82
CA PHE A 129 -12.54 4.18 22.16
C PHE A 129 -13.74 3.24 22.01
N ILE A 130 -13.48 1.94 21.95
CA ILE A 130 -14.48 0.88 21.88
C ILE A 130 -14.05 -0.31 22.76
N LEU A 131 -15.00 -0.96 23.40
CA LEU A 131 -14.73 -2.12 24.26
C LEU A 131 -14.26 -3.36 23.48
N LYS A 132 -14.75 -3.51 22.23
CA LYS A 132 -14.46 -4.69 21.42
C LYS A 132 -14.56 -4.36 19.95
N SER A 133 -13.54 -4.71 19.20
CA SER A 133 -13.51 -4.50 17.75
C SER A 133 -14.58 -5.36 17.05
N PRO A 134 -15.46 -4.74 16.22
CA PRO A 134 -16.44 -5.45 15.41
C PRO A 134 -15.79 -6.28 14.30
N MET A 135 -14.51 -6.04 14.00
CA MET A 135 -13.74 -6.78 12.99
C MET A 135 -13.30 -8.18 13.45
N LYS A 136 -13.38 -8.53 14.74
CA LYS A 136 -12.91 -9.84 15.27
C LYS A 136 -13.59 -11.04 14.61
N ARG A 137 -14.83 -10.88 14.11
CA ARG A 137 -15.61 -11.92 13.44
C ARG A 137 -15.60 -11.81 11.92
N ILE A 138 -14.75 -10.93 11.35
CA ILE A 138 -14.62 -10.75 9.89
C ILE A 138 -13.28 -11.31 9.43
N HIS A 139 -13.33 -12.50 8.86
CA HIS A 139 -12.15 -13.22 8.41
C HIS A 139 -11.63 -12.70 7.06
N ARG A 140 -10.44 -13.15 6.69
CA ARG A 140 -9.80 -12.86 5.41
C ARG A 140 -10.70 -13.27 4.24
N ILE A 141 -10.85 -12.37 3.28
CA ILE A 141 -11.58 -12.64 2.04
C ILE A 141 -10.68 -13.46 1.12
N LYS A 142 -11.13 -14.65 0.75
CA LYS A 142 -10.40 -15.53 -0.16
C LYS A 142 -10.45 -14.95 -1.58
N ALA A 143 -9.29 -14.90 -2.22
CA ALA A 143 -9.16 -14.54 -3.62
C ALA A 143 -8.49 -15.69 -4.36
N PRO A 144 -8.85 -15.96 -5.62
CA PRO A 144 -8.17 -16.96 -6.42
C PRO A 144 -6.69 -16.57 -6.61
N VAL A 145 -5.82 -17.55 -6.51
CA VAL A 145 -4.40 -17.39 -6.81
C VAL A 145 -4.22 -17.55 -8.32
N VAL A 146 -3.92 -16.45 -8.99
CA VAL A 146 -3.68 -16.45 -10.44
C VAL A 146 -2.18 -16.51 -10.69
N ILE A 147 -1.75 -17.48 -11.50
CA ILE A 147 -0.37 -17.59 -11.96
C ILE A 147 -0.09 -16.40 -12.88
N LYS A 148 0.94 -15.66 -12.54
CA LYS A 148 1.40 -14.51 -13.33
C LYS A 148 2.68 -14.90 -14.07
N PRO A 149 2.64 -15.19 -15.37
CA PRO A 149 3.79 -15.73 -16.10
C PRO A 149 4.94 -14.73 -16.18
N ALA A 150 6.17 -15.24 -16.23
CA ALA A 150 7.36 -14.52 -16.67
C ALA A 150 7.28 -14.19 -18.17
N PHE A 151 8.23 -13.43 -18.69
CA PHE A 151 8.41 -13.31 -20.15
C PHE A 151 9.19 -14.53 -20.66
N SER A 152 8.83 -15.01 -21.88
CA SER A 152 9.68 -15.96 -22.62
C SER A 152 10.90 -15.25 -23.21
N GLU A 153 11.90 -16.02 -23.68
CA GLU A 153 13.09 -15.47 -24.33
C GLU A 153 12.70 -14.69 -25.61
N GLU A 154 11.79 -15.23 -26.41
CA GLU A 154 11.29 -14.58 -27.63
C GLU A 154 10.60 -13.25 -27.29
N GLN A 155 9.75 -13.24 -26.27
CA GLN A 155 9.08 -12.01 -25.81
C GLN A 155 10.06 -10.95 -25.40
N ILE A 156 11.16 -11.34 -24.73
CA ILE A 156 12.20 -10.41 -24.32
C ILE A 156 12.92 -9.80 -25.52
N GLU A 157 13.25 -10.60 -26.52
CA GLU A 157 13.92 -10.08 -27.73
C GLU A 157 13.00 -9.15 -28.53
N VAL A 158 11.71 -9.46 -28.63
CA VAL A 158 10.73 -8.56 -29.27
C VAL A 158 10.58 -7.24 -28.50
N ILE A 159 10.51 -7.28 -27.17
CA ILE A 159 10.49 -6.08 -26.29
C ILE A 159 11.76 -5.25 -26.49
N ARG A 160 12.93 -5.87 -26.53
CA ARG A 160 14.21 -5.20 -26.77
C ARG A 160 14.27 -4.54 -28.13
N LYS A 161 13.83 -5.23 -29.18
CA LYS A 161 13.76 -4.70 -30.55
C LYS A 161 12.88 -3.44 -30.61
N SER A 162 11.70 -3.46 -29.99
CA SER A 162 10.85 -2.28 -29.89
C SER A 162 11.52 -1.15 -29.08
N ALA A 163 12.12 -1.47 -27.93
CA ALA A 163 12.79 -0.50 -27.06
C ALA A 163 14.04 0.12 -27.70
N SER A 164 14.74 -0.58 -28.63
CA SER A 164 16.00 -0.15 -29.25
C SER A 164 15.87 1.10 -30.11
N LYS A 165 14.65 1.45 -30.54
CA LYS A 165 14.34 2.71 -31.22
C LYS A 165 14.73 3.94 -30.39
N ASN A 166 14.91 3.78 -29.07
CA ASN A 166 15.21 4.87 -28.16
C ASN A 166 16.24 4.41 -27.11
N LYS A 167 17.42 5.06 -27.08
CA LYS A 167 18.53 4.70 -26.19
C LYS A 167 18.16 4.69 -24.69
N ARG A 168 17.28 5.59 -24.26
CA ARG A 168 16.80 5.61 -22.88
C ARG A 168 15.89 4.40 -22.61
N SER A 169 15.00 4.09 -23.54
CA SER A 169 14.02 3.01 -23.40
C SER A 169 14.70 1.65 -23.30
N ILE A 170 15.67 1.36 -24.18
CA ILE A 170 16.40 0.10 -24.14
C ILE A 170 17.26 -0.02 -22.86
N ALA A 171 17.91 1.06 -22.44
CA ALA A 171 18.65 1.08 -21.17
C ALA A 171 17.74 0.82 -19.95
N ILE A 172 16.51 1.34 -19.93
CA ILE A 172 15.53 1.06 -18.88
C ILE A 172 15.10 -0.41 -18.90
N VAL A 173 14.78 -0.96 -20.07
CA VAL A 173 14.35 -2.35 -20.26
C VAL A 173 15.43 -3.31 -19.77
N ASP A 174 16.65 -3.18 -20.27
CA ASP A 174 17.74 -4.08 -19.89
C ASP A 174 18.12 -3.92 -18.42
N PHE A 175 18.08 -2.71 -17.88
CA PHE A 175 18.36 -2.49 -16.47
C PHE A 175 17.31 -3.17 -15.56
N LEU A 176 16.01 -3.10 -15.91
CA LEU A 176 14.95 -3.79 -15.18
C LEU A 176 15.06 -5.31 -15.29
N LEU A 177 15.42 -5.83 -16.48
CA LEU A 177 15.60 -7.27 -16.72
C LEU A 177 16.77 -7.86 -15.95
N SER A 178 17.92 -7.19 -15.95
CA SER A 178 19.15 -7.73 -15.38
C SER A 178 19.28 -7.50 -13.89
N SER A 179 18.80 -6.35 -13.36
CA SER A 179 18.96 -6.01 -11.95
C SER A 179 17.74 -6.37 -11.10
N GLY A 180 16.58 -6.54 -11.70
CA GLY A 180 15.33 -6.83 -11.01
C GLY A 180 14.89 -5.79 -9.97
N ILE A 181 15.42 -4.57 -10.02
CA ILE A 181 15.04 -3.50 -9.08
C ILE A 181 13.58 -3.07 -9.25
N ARG A 182 13.00 -2.49 -8.20
CA ARG A 182 11.66 -1.92 -8.30
C ARG A 182 11.68 -0.61 -9.09
N VAL A 183 10.61 -0.31 -9.82
CA VAL A 183 10.51 0.95 -10.56
C VAL A 183 10.69 2.19 -9.66
N SER A 184 10.23 2.12 -8.42
CA SER A 184 10.43 3.19 -7.44
C SER A 184 11.88 3.37 -7.00
N GLU A 185 12.69 2.33 -7.05
CA GLU A 185 14.14 2.36 -6.83
C GLU A 185 14.86 2.91 -8.06
N LEU A 186 14.49 2.42 -9.25
CA LEU A 186 15.03 2.89 -10.55
C LEU A 186 14.97 4.41 -10.67
N VAL A 187 13.82 5.01 -10.42
CA VAL A 187 13.64 6.46 -10.58
C VAL A 187 14.43 7.29 -9.57
N LYS A 188 14.83 6.70 -8.44
CA LYS A 188 15.66 7.38 -7.42
C LYS A 188 17.15 7.36 -7.74
N LEU A 189 17.61 6.47 -8.61
CA LEU A 189 19.03 6.33 -8.94
C LEU A 189 19.61 7.64 -9.49
N ASN A 190 20.84 7.93 -9.08
CA ASN A 190 21.69 8.97 -9.63
C ASN A 190 22.75 8.34 -10.55
N ARG A 191 23.41 9.14 -11.38
CA ARG A 191 24.58 8.69 -12.17
C ARG A 191 25.67 8.13 -11.24
N SER A 192 25.87 8.76 -10.08
CA SER A 192 26.86 8.32 -9.04
C SER A 192 26.47 7.05 -8.31
N SER A 193 25.23 6.58 -8.41
CA SER A 193 24.78 5.32 -7.80
C SER A 193 25.16 4.08 -8.60
N ILE A 194 25.73 4.27 -9.80
CA ILE A 194 26.09 3.19 -10.74
C ILE A 194 27.60 3.08 -10.83
N ASN A 195 28.10 1.88 -10.62
CA ASN A 195 29.47 1.52 -10.97
C ASN A 195 29.47 0.67 -12.24
N LEU A 196 29.87 1.27 -13.37
CA LEU A 196 29.89 0.59 -14.66
C LEU A 196 31.01 -0.45 -14.76
N ASN A 197 32.11 -0.29 -14.02
CA ASN A 197 33.22 -1.25 -14.03
C ASN A 197 32.86 -2.54 -13.32
N SER A 198 32.37 -2.46 -12.09
CA SER A 198 31.90 -3.61 -11.33
C SER A 198 30.49 -4.08 -11.72
N ARG A 199 29.77 -3.31 -12.52
CA ARG A 199 28.38 -3.57 -12.91
C ARG A 199 27.46 -3.70 -11.72
N THR A 200 27.61 -2.81 -10.76
CA THR A 200 26.81 -2.79 -9.51
C THR A 200 26.09 -1.45 -9.36
N CYS A 201 24.99 -1.47 -8.63
CA CYS A 201 24.35 -0.26 -8.17
C CYS A 201 23.79 -0.42 -6.76
N ILE A 202 23.81 0.68 -6.01
CA ILE A 202 23.29 0.75 -4.66
C ILE A 202 21.85 1.27 -4.71
N VAL A 203 20.90 0.51 -4.17
CA VAL A 203 19.49 0.86 -4.11
C VAL A 203 18.99 0.90 -2.67
N PHE A 204 18.01 1.78 -2.41
CA PHE A 204 17.33 1.89 -1.12
C PHE A 204 15.96 1.25 -1.21
N GLY A 205 15.78 0.13 -0.51
CA GLY A 205 14.55 -0.64 -0.44
C GLY A 205 13.53 -0.08 0.58
N LYS A 206 12.52 -0.89 0.88
CA LYS A 206 11.51 -0.58 1.90
C LYS A 206 12.20 -0.47 3.29
N GLY A 207 11.83 0.55 4.06
CA GLY A 207 12.43 0.80 5.38
C GLY A 207 13.85 1.38 5.32
N ALA A 208 14.21 2.09 4.24
CA ALA A 208 15.54 2.70 4.02
C ALA A 208 16.72 1.70 4.04
N LYS A 209 16.44 0.39 3.95
CA LYS A 209 17.50 -0.62 3.87
C LYS A 209 18.24 -0.50 2.53
N GLN A 210 19.54 -0.31 2.64
CA GLN A 210 20.46 -0.26 1.49
C GLN A 210 20.80 -1.68 1.06
N ARG A 211 20.80 -1.92 -0.26
CA ARG A 211 21.35 -3.15 -0.83
C ARG A 211 22.09 -2.86 -2.11
N GLU A 212 23.12 -3.64 -2.36
CA GLU A 212 23.77 -3.70 -3.66
C GLU A 212 22.96 -4.60 -4.60
N THR A 213 22.91 -4.26 -5.87
CA THR A 213 22.35 -5.09 -6.94
C THR A 213 23.25 -5.03 -8.16
N TYR A 214 23.17 -6.07 -8.98
CA TYR A 214 24.05 -6.30 -10.10
C TYR A 214 23.29 -6.17 -11.41
N PHE A 215 23.99 -5.84 -12.48
CA PHE A 215 23.42 -5.85 -13.83
C PHE A 215 24.44 -6.45 -14.83
N ASP A 216 23.94 -6.99 -15.94
CA ASP A 216 24.73 -7.69 -16.92
C ASP A 216 25.56 -6.76 -17.83
N PHE A 217 26.42 -7.36 -18.65
CA PHE A 217 27.29 -6.62 -19.55
C PHE A 217 26.50 -5.88 -20.65
N ARG A 218 25.41 -6.45 -21.13
CA ARG A 218 24.51 -5.81 -22.11
C ARG A 218 23.91 -4.52 -21.56
N THR A 219 23.41 -4.57 -20.35
CA THR A 219 22.90 -3.39 -19.64
C THR A 219 23.96 -2.31 -19.47
N LYS A 220 25.21 -2.69 -19.20
CA LYS A 220 26.32 -1.73 -19.14
C LYS A 220 26.46 -0.97 -20.46
N ILE A 221 26.48 -1.68 -21.59
CA ILE A 221 26.63 -1.07 -22.93
C ILE A 221 25.45 -0.09 -23.18
N GLU A 222 24.22 -0.52 -22.92
CA GLU A 222 23.05 0.33 -23.18
C GLU A 222 23.01 1.55 -22.25
N LEU A 223 23.44 1.42 -21.00
CA LEU A 223 23.58 2.55 -20.08
C LEU A 223 24.66 3.53 -20.56
N GLU A 224 25.81 3.05 -21.01
CA GLU A 224 26.88 3.89 -21.55
C GLU A 224 26.38 4.65 -22.79
N ASN A 225 25.72 3.97 -23.74
CA ASN A 225 25.16 4.56 -24.96
C ASN A 225 24.12 5.63 -24.62
N TYR A 226 23.26 5.37 -23.63
CA TYR A 226 22.30 6.35 -23.17
C TYR A 226 22.99 7.54 -22.50
N LEU A 227 23.91 7.31 -21.57
CA LEU A 227 24.61 8.38 -20.84
C LEU A 227 25.43 9.27 -21.77
N LYS A 228 26.13 8.70 -22.79
CA LYS A 228 26.84 9.44 -23.84
C LYS A 228 25.89 10.29 -24.70
N SER A 229 24.67 9.87 -24.90
CA SER A 229 23.69 10.62 -25.70
C SER A 229 23.05 11.80 -24.93
N ARG A 230 23.23 11.88 -23.63
CA ARG A 230 22.66 12.94 -22.81
C ARG A 230 23.43 14.25 -22.93
N LYS A 231 22.65 15.33 -23.11
CA LYS A 231 23.18 16.71 -23.23
C LYS A 231 22.93 17.57 -21.99
N ASP A 232 22.49 16.94 -20.87
CA ASP A 232 22.13 17.61 -19.63
C ASP A 232 23.10 17.30 -18.48
N LYS A 233 23.11 18.18 -17.44
CA LYS A 233 23.90 18.02 -16.22
C LYS A 233 23.09 17.46 -15.03
N ASN A 234 21.86 16.96 -15.26
CA ASN A 234 21.02 16.43 -14.18
C ASN A 234 21.66 15.19 -13.57
N LYS A 235 21.73 15.15 -12.25
CA LYS A 235 22.32 14.03 -11.49
C LYS A 235 21.53 12.72 -11.59
N ALA A 236 20.22 12.78 -11.93
CA ALA A 236 19.40 11.59 -12.08
C ALA A 236 19.93 10.65 -13.15
N LEU A 237 19.87 9.33 -12.92
CA LEU A 237 20.27 8.32 -13.92
C LEU A 237 19.39 8.43 -15.17
N PHE A 238 18.08 8.48 -15.01
CA PHE A 238 17.13 8.62 -16.11
C PHE A 238 16.36 9.94 -16.05
N VAL A 239 16.27 10.62 -17.19
CA VAL A 239 15.60 11.92 -17.30
C VAL A 239 14.57 11.94 -18.43
N THR A 240 13.72 12.96 -18.43
CA THR A 240 12.74 13.22 -19.50
C THR A 240 13.46 13.58 -20.80
N GLU A 241 12.86 13.28 -21.94
CA GLU A 241 13.40 13.69 -23.27
C GLU A 241 13.11 15.16 -23.57
N ARG A 242 12.01 15.66 -23.07
CA ARG A 242 11.62 17.05 -23.26
C ARG A 242 11.99 17.85 -22.02
N LYS A 243 12.48 19.05 -22.24
CA LYS A 243 12.67 20.03 -21.17
C LYS A 243 11.31 20.42 -20.59
N LYS A 244 11.24 20.68 -19.30
CA LYS A 244 10.05 21.29 -18.70
C LYS A 244 9.89 22.71 -19.25
N SER A 245 8.71 23.07 -19.73
CA SER A 245 8.41 24.39 -20.28
C SER A 245 8.70 25.53 -19.30
N LYS A 246 8.43 25.33 -18.00
CA LYS A 246 8.68 26.36 -16.97
C LYS A 246 10.15 26.57 -16.58
N THR A 247 11.01 25.58 -16.72
CA THR A 247 12.42 25.66 -16.22
C THR A 247 13.46 25.47 -17.32
N GLY A 248 13.07 25.11 -18.53
CA GLY A 248 13.99 24.82 -19.63
C GLY A 248 14.92 23.63 -19.36
N THR A 249 14.70 22.84 -18.30
CA THR A 249 15.58 21.77 -17.84
C THR A 249 14.97 20.38 -17.99
N TYR A 250 15.83 19.38 -18.17
CA TYR A 250 15.43 17.98 -18.12
C TYR A 250 15.19 17.56 -16.67
N SER A 251 14.13 16.79 -16.45
CA SER A 251 13.73 16.34 -15.10
C SER A 251 13.96 14.85 -14.91
N ARG A 252 14.22 14.46 -13.68
CA ARG A 252 14.18 13.03 -13.27
C ARG A 252 12.86 12.39 -13.70
N LEU A 253 12.90 11.16 -14.23
CA LEU A 253 11.69 10.40 -14.54
C LEU A 253 10.90 10.11 -13.27
N SER A 254 9.59 10.21 -13.37
CA SER A 254 8.67 9.70 -12.34
C SER A 254 8.36 8.22 -12.56
N VAL A 255 7.81 7.54 -11.54
CA VAL A 255 7.33 6.16 -11.65
C VAL A 255 6.32 6.04 -12.79
N ASN A 256 5.33 6.91 -12.85
CA ASN A 256 4.30 6.92 -13.90
C ASN A 256 4.91 7.09 -15.30
N SER A 257 5.97 7.90 -15.43
CA SER A 257 6.67 8.07 -16.72
C SER A 257 7.35 6.79 -17.17
N VAL A 258 8.03 6.08 -16.26
CA VAL A 258 8.66 4.78 -16.59
C VAL A 258 7.59 3.75 -16.94
N GLU A 259 6.52 3.65 -16.16
CA GLU A 259 5.41 2.73 -16.43
C GLU A 259 4.75 3.01 -17.78
N LYS A 260 4.60 4.30 -18.17
CA LYS A 260 4.09 4.69 -19.47
C LYS A 260 5.04 4.27 -20.60
N ILE A 261 6.36 4.48 -20.44
CA ILE A 261 7.36 4.03 -21.41
C ILE A 261 7.26 2.51 -21.62
N ILE A 262 7.24 1.76 -20.53
CA ILE A 262 7.17 0.29 -20.58
C ILE A 262 5.85 -0.19 -21.19
N ARG A 263 4.72 0.46 -20.89
CA ARG A 263 3.43 0.14 -21.50
C ARG A 263 3.42 0.41 -23.01
N ASN A 264 3.98 1.53 -23.44
CA ASN A 264 4.08 1.86 -24.86
C ASN A 264 4.91 0.82 -25.62
N ILE A 265 6.06 0.40 -25.04
CA ILE A 265 6.88 -0.67 -25.61
C ILE A 265 6.07 -1.97 -25.73
N GLY A 266 5.28 -2.31 -24.70
CA GLY A 266 4.38 -3.47 -24.73
C GLY A 266 3.37 -3.38 -25.87
N SER A 267 2.73 -2.23 -26.04
CA SER A 267 1.78 -2.01 -27.14
C SER A 267 2.45 -2.11 -28.53
N GLU A 268 3.67 -1.53 -28.69
CA GLU A 268 4.42 -1.58 -29.94
C GLU A 268 4.95 -2.99 -30.26
N SER A 269 5.16 -3.82 -29.25
CA SER A 269 5.64 -5.20 -29.38
C SER A 269 4.51 -6.24 -29.44
N GLU A 270 3.25 -5.80 -29.38
CA GLU A 270 2.05 -6.65 -29.31
C GLU A 270 2.09 -7.70 -28.17
N ILE A 271 2.79 -7.37 -27.09
CA ILE A 271 2.91 -8.22 -25.91
C ILE A 271 2.04 -7.65 -24.80
N GLU A 272 1.10 -8.44 -24.31
CA GLU A 272 0.21 -8.05 -23.23
C GLU A 272 0.92 -8.00 -21.87
N ASN A 273 0.40 -7.16 -20.99
CA ASN A 273 0.81 -7.10 -19.59
C ASN A 273 2.31 -6.78 -19.39
N VAL A 274 2.90 -5.95 -20.26
CA VAL A 274 4.28 -5.46 -20.09
C VAL A 274 4.31 -4.37 -19.04
N HIS A 275 4.85 -4.67 -17.86
CA HIS A 275 4.96 -3.76 -16.74
C HIS A 275 6.20 -4.09 -15.87
N PRO A 276 6.75 -3.13 -15.08
CA PRO A 276 8.03 -3.31 -14.38
C PRO A 276 8.12 -4.54 -13.47
N HIS A 277 7.04 -4.91 -12.78
CA HIS A 277 7.05 -6.09 -11.92
C HIS A 277 7.17 -7.42 -12.70
N ARG A 278 6.75 -7.47 -13.98
CA ARG A 278 6.92 -8.67 -14.80
C ARG A 278 8.39 -8.88 -15.18
N PHE A 279 9.15 -7.81 -15.40
CA PHE A 279 10.62 -7.90 -15.60
C PHE A 279 11.32 -8.51 -14.38
N ARG A 280 11.02 -7.99 -13.18
CA ARG A 280 11.58 -8.53 -11.94
C ARG A 280 11.19 -10.00 -11.72
N ARG A 281 9.97 -10.38 -12.03
CA ARG A 281 9.52 -11.79 -11.97
C ARG A 281 10.29 -12.65 -12.95
N THR A 282 10.51 -12.17 -14.17
CA THR A 282 11.28 -12.86 -15.19
C THR A 282 12.72 -13.13 -14.73
N LEU A 283 13.39 -12.13 -14.13
CA LEU A 283 14.71 -12.36 -13.55
C LEU A 283 14.66 -13.41 -12.45
N ALA A 284 13.69 -13.32 -11.53
CA ALA A 284 13.53 -14.27 -10.44
C ALA A 284 13.31 -15.71 -10.94
N THR A 285 12.40 -15.90 -11.90
CA THR A 285 12.15 -17.20 -12.52
C THR A 285 13.42 -17.76 -13.17
N ARG A 286 14.09 -16.95 -14.00
CA ARG A 286 15.36 -17.38 -14.64
C ARG A 286 16.47 -17.72 -13.64
N ALA A 287 16.55 -17.03 -12.51
CA ALA A 287 17.52 -17.32 -11.48
C ALA A 287 17.25 -18.69 -10.83
N ILE A 288 15.98 -18.98 -10.53
CA ILE A 288 15.54 -20.28 -9.99
C ILE A 288 15.77 -21.39 -11.02
N ASP A 289 15.43 -21.18 -12.28
CA ASP A 289 15.63 -22.16 -13.36
C ASP A 289 17.13 -22.49 -13.56
N LYS A 290 18.01 -21.54 -13.22
CA LYS A 290 19.47 -21.74 -13.21
C LYS A 290 20.01 -22.32 -11.88
N GLY A 291 19.14 -22.76 -10.99
CA GLY A 291 19.52 -23.41 -9.73
C GLY A 291 19.80 -22.47 -8.54
N MET A 292 19.46 -21.18 -8.65
CA MET A 292 19.61 -20.26 -7.51
C MET A 292 18.58 -20.60 -6.42
N PRO A 293 18.96 -20.78 -5.16
CA PRO A 293 18.04 -21.00 -4.05
C PRO A 293 17.03 -19.85 -3.93
N ILE A 294 15.75 -20.17 -3.65
CA ILE A 294 14.66 -19.20 -3.60
C ILE A 294 14.90 -18.11 -2.55
N GLU A 295 15.60 -18.43 -1.46
CA GLU A 295 15.95 -17.50 -0.38
C GLU A 295 16.89 -16.39 -0.86
N GLN A 296 17.68 -16.62 -1.91
CA GLN A 296 18.61 -15.64 -2.48
C GLN A 296 17.94 -14.76 -3.55
N VAL A 297 16.77 -15.16 -4.06
CA VAL A 297 16.06 -14.45 -5.14
C VAL A 297 15.12 -13.38 -4.57
N CYS A 298 14.78 -13.41 -3.29
CA CYS A 298 13.77 -12.53 -2.65
C CYS A 298 14.32 -11.13 -2.20
#